data_4e1e1a4d499dc8e053bbdce1646241e5
#
_entry.id   4e1e1a4d499dc8e053bbdce1646241e5
#
_cell.length_a   1.000
_cell.length_b   1.000
_cell.length_c   1.000
_cell.angle_alpha   90.00
_cell.angle_beta   90.00
_cell.angle_gamma   90.00
#
_symmetry.space_group_name_H-M   'P 1'
#
loop_
_entity.id
_entity.type
_entity.pdbx_description
1 polymer ?
#
loop_
_entity_poly.entity_id
_entity_poly.type
_entity_poly.pdbx_seq_one_letter_code
_entity_poly.pdbx_strand_id
1 'polypeptide(L)'
;MSYIDDLATLSNVTVEDVIRLSSKYVPREYRMAPWKYPELNHGVNLLSSEDALCCYMSAYGEMHTIKCRTMFRNLPWDSFANIEVVDWGCGQGIGT
;
A
#
# COMPACT_ATOMS: atom_id res chain seq x y z
N MET A 1 1.60 -19.04 -10.07
CA MET A 1 1.78 -18.46 -8.73
C MET A 1 0.97 -17.18 -8.61
N SER A 2 0.42 -16.93 -7.45
CA SER A 2 -0.38 -15.73 -7.21
C SER A 2 0.43 -14.65 -6.49
N TYR A 3 -0.11 -13.44 -6.47
CA TYR A 3 0.45 -12.32 -5.72
C TYR A 3 0.64 -12.69 -4.24
N ILE A 4 -0.36 -13.32 -3.62
CA ILE A 4 -0.29 -13.72 -2.21
C ILE A 4 0.82 -14.76 -2.00
N ASP A 5 0.94 -15.71 -2.92
CA ASP A 5 2.00 -16.71 -2.82
C ASP A 5 3.39 -16.08 -2.90
N ASP A 6 3.57 -15.14 -3.80
CA ASP A 6 4.85 -14.44 -3.94
C ASP A 6 5.16 -13.57 -2.72
N LEU A 7 4.15 -12.90 -2.14
CA LEU A 7 4.34 -12.16 -0.89
C LEU A 7 4.84 -13.08 0.22
N ALA A 8 4.29 -14.28 0.32
CA ALA A 8 4.65 -15.22 1.36
C ALA A 8 6.10 -15.72 1.25
N THR A 9 6.72 -15.62 0.08
CA THR A 9 8.12 -16.03 -0.12
C THR A 9 9.14 -14.97 0.29
N LEU A 10 8.69 -13.72 0.48
CA LEU A 10 9.60 -12.62 0.84
C LEU A 10 9.98 -12.68 2.31
N SER A 11 11.23 -12.34 2.62
CA SER A 11 11.70 -12.13 3.99
C SER A 11 12.12 -10.68 4.15
N ASN A 12 11.93 -10.13 5.35
CA ASN A 12 12.23 -8.70 5.63
C ASN A 12 11.55 -7.76 4.63
N VAL A 13 10.25 -7.96 4.44
CA VAL A 13 9.47 -7.23 3.44
C VAL A 13 9.44 -5.75 3.74
N THR A 14 9.70 -4.93 2.72
CA THR A 14 9.56 -3.47 2.80
C THR A 14 8.33 -3.02 2.00
N VAL A 15 7.87 -1.78 2.23
CA VAL A 15 6.78 -1.20 1.45
C VAL A 15 7.15 -1.16 -0.04
N GLU A 16 8.40 -0.82 -0.35
CA GLU A 16 8.90 -0.79 -1.71
C GLU A 16 8.79 -2.15 -2.40
N ASP A 17 9.09 -3.23 -1.67
CA ASP A 17 8.94 -4.59 -2.19
C ASP A 17 7.49 -4.90 -2.52
N VAL A 18 6.55 -4.51 -1.65
CA VAL A 18 5.13 -4.76 -1.85
C VAL A 18 4.61 -3.97 -3.05
N ILE A 19 5.00 -2.70 -3.20
CA ILE A 19 4.60 -1.87 -4.33
C ILE A 19 5.12 -2.46 -5.64
N ARG A 20 6.38 -2.86 -5.69
CA ARG A 20 6.98 -3.46 -6.88
C ARG A 20 6.28 -4.75 -7.27
N LEU A 21 6.02 -5.62 -6.31
CA LEU A 21 5.34 -6.88 -6.54
C LEU A 21 3.89 -6.66 -6.99
N SER A 22 3.20 -5.72 -6.36
CA SER A 22 1.83 -5.36 -6.73
C SER A 22 1.76 -4.88 -8.17
N SER A 23 2.69 -4.05 -8.59
CA SER A 23 2.74 -3.53 -9.96
C SER A 23 2.91 -4.65 -10.99
N LYS A 24 3.66 -5.70 -10.65
CA LYS A 24 3.83 -6.87 -11.51
C LYS A 24 2.52 -7.62 -11.73
N TYR A 25 1.64 -7.64 -10.74
CA TYR A 25 0.38 -8.40 -10.78
C TYR A 25 -0.84 -7.57 -11.19
N VAL A 26 -0.66 -6.30 -11.49
CA VAL A 26 -1.75 -5.46 -12.03
C VAL A 26 -2.23 -6.06 -13.35
N PRO A 27 -3.55 -6.23 -13.55
CA PRO A 27 -4.07 -6.71 -14.83
C PRO A 27 -3.54 -5.88 -15.99
N ARG A 28 -3.22 -6.55 -17.08
CA ARG A 28 -2.53 -5.94 -18.22
C ARG A 28 -3.24 -4.67 -18.73
N GLU A 29 -4.56 -4.68 -18.74
CA GLU A 29 -5.39 -3.57 -19.21
C GLU A 29 -5.22 -2.30 -18.37
N TYR A 30 -4.80 -2.45 -17.11
CA TYR A 30 -4.71 -1.37 -16.15
C TYR A 30 -3.26 -1.00 -15.78
N ARG A 31 -2.26 -1.61 -16.42
CA ARG A 31 -0.84 -1.36 -16.06
C ARG A 31 -0.42 0.09 -16.22
N MET A 32 -0.94 0.76 -17.24
CA MET A 32 -0.62 2.17 -17.50
C MET A 32 -1.48 3.13 -16.66
N ALA A 33 -2.61 2.65 -16.13
CA ALA A 33 -3.54 3.46 -15.37
C ALA A 33 -4.24 2.61 -14.30
N PRO A 34 -3.51 2.11 -13.28
CA PRO A 34 -4.12 1.22 -12.29
C PRO A 34 -5.25 1.87 -11.51
N TRP A 35 -5.25 3.20 -11.36
CA TRP A 35 -6.33 3.92 -10.71
C TRP A 35 -7.67 3.82 -11.42
N LYS A 36 -7.69 3.40 -12.68
CA LYS A 36 -8.93 3.22 -13.46
C LYS A 36 -9.63 1.90 -13.19
N TYR A 37 -9.04 1.02 -12.40
CA TYR A 37 -9.66 -0.27 -12.07
C TYR A 37 -11.01 -0.03 -11.39
N PRO A 38 -12.11 -0.57 -11.94
CA PRO A 38 -13.48 -0.18 -11.50
C PRO A 38 -13.75 -0.45 -10.02
N GLU A 39 -13.24 -1.55 -9.47
CA GLU A 39 -13.49 -1.93 -8.07
C GLU A 39 -12.92 -0.90 -7.09
N LEU A 40 -11.93 -0.12 -7.49
CA LEU A 40 -11.36 0.91 -6.62
C LEU A 40 -12.32 2.06 -6.37
N ASN A 41 -13.14 2.41 -7.38
CA ASN A 41 -14.12 3.48 -7.30
C ASN A 41 -13.57 4.72 -6.58
N HIS A 42 -12.43 5.23 -7.06
CA HIS A 42 -11.74 6.40 -6.48
C HIS A 42 -11.41 6.25 -4.99
N GLY A 43 -11.19 5.02 -4.55
CA GLY A 43 -10.82 4.73 -3.16
C GLY A 43 -12.00 4.63 -2.19
N VAL A 44 -13.23 4.63 -2.69
CA VAL A 44 -14.44 4.56 -1.85
C VAL A 44 -14.78 3.13 -1.44
N ASN A 45 -14.54 2.16 -2.33
CA ASN A 45 -14.94 0.78 -2.08
C ASN A 45 -13.95 0.02 -1.22
N LEU A 46 -14.42 -0.99 -0.49
CA LEU A 46 -13.57 -1.98 0.14
C LEU A 46 -12.92 -2.85 -0.94
N LEU A 47 -11.64 -3.16 -0.74
CA LEU A 47 -10.88 -3.95 -1.70
C LEU A 47 -11.08 -5.43 -1.40
N SER A 48 -11.82 -6.13 -2.24
CA SER A 48 -12.21 -7.52 -2.00
C SER A 48 -11.50 -8.53 -2.89
N SER A 49 -10.75 -8.09 -3.89
CA SER A 49 -10.03 -8.98 -4.80
C SER A 49 -8.52 -8.71 -4.77
N GLU A 50 -7.75 -9.72 -5.14
CA GLU A 50 -6.29 -9.60 -5.27
C GLU A 50 -5.92 -8.55 -6.33
N ASP A 51 -6.64 -8.54 -7.46
CA ASP A 51 -6.43 -7.54 -8.51
C ASP A 51 -6.67 -6.12 -8.01
N ALA A 52 -7.73 -5.92 -7.21
CA ALA A 52 -8.01 -4.61 -6.63
C ALA A 52 -6.90 -4.16 -5.66
N LEU A 53 -6.42 -5.08 -4.83
CA LEU A 53 -5.31 -4.79 -3.92
C LEU A 53 -4.05 -4.37 -4.68
N CYS A 54 -3.71 -5.09 -5.74
CA CYS A 54 -2.55 -4.78 -6.56
C CYS A 54 -2.70 -3.44 -7.28
N CYS A 55 -3.87 -3.18 -7.85
CA CYS A 55 -4.13 -1.90 -8.53
C CYS A 55 -4.07 -0.73 -7.56
N TYR A 56 -4.64 -0.87 -6.36
CA TYR A 56 -4.59 0.18 -5.35
C TYR A 56 -3.15 0.47 -4.92
N MET A 57 -2.39 -0.56 -4.61
CA MET A 57 -1.00 -0.40 -4.17
C MET A 57 -0.14 0.22 -5.27
N SER A 58 -0.32 -0.23 -6.52
CA SER A 58 0.41 0.31 -7.66
C SER A 58 0.04 1.77 -7.95
N ALA A 59 -1.25 2.12 -7.80
CA ALA A 59 -1.71 3.47 -8.09
C ALA A 59 -1.32 4.49 -6.99
N TYR A 60 -1.44 4.09 -5.72
CA TYR A 60 -1.36 5.02 -4.61
C TYR A 60 -0.27 4.74 -3.59
N GLY A 61 0.34 3.54 -3.64
CA GLY A 61 1.28 3.10 -2.60
C GLY A 61 2.48 4.02 -2.44
N GLU A 62 3.14 4.37 -3.54
CA GLU A 62 4.31 5.24 -3.51
C GLU A 62 3.97 6.64 -2.98
N MET A 63 2.88 7.22 -3.47
CA MET A 63 2.44 8.55 -3.04
C MET A 63 2.11 8.57 -1.54
N HIS A 64 1.36 7.58 -1.06
CA HIS A 64 1.02 7.49 0.35
C HIS A 64 2.25 7.25 1.21
N THR A 65 3.21 6.46 0.74
CA THR A 65 4.46 6.22 1.46
C THR A 65 5.25 7.51 1.62
N ILE A 66 5.36 8.31 0.56
CA ILE A 66 6.05 9.60 0.61
C ILE A 66 5.36 10.54 1.59
N LYS A 67 4.03 10.62 1.54
CA LYS A 67 3.25 11.46 2.45
C LYS A 67 3.45 11.05 3.91
N CYS A 68 3.38 9.75 4.20
CA CYS A 68 3.56 9.23 5.55
C CYS A 68 4.97 9.52 6.07
N ARG A 69 6.00 9.28 5.26
CA ARG A 69 7.38 9.55 5.64
C ARG A 69 7.60 11.03 5.95
N THR A 70 7.05 11.91 5.11
CA THR A 70 7.18 13.36 5.31
C THR A 70 6.47 13.79 6.59
N MET A 71 5.26 13.30 6.82
CA MET A 71 4.49 13.60 8.02
C MET A 71 5.22 13.14 9.28
N PHE A 72 5.67 11.88 9.31
CA PHE A 72 6.33 11.30 10.47
C PHE A 72 7.69 11.95 10.76
N ARG A 73 8.42 12.36 9.72
CA ARG A 73 9.70 13.06 9.89
C ARG A 73 9.55 14.36 10.68
N ASN A 74 8.41 15.04 10.52
CA ASN A 74 8.16 16.33 11.15
C ASN A 74 7.53 16.24 12.54
N LEU A 75 7.29 15.03 13.05
CA LEU A 75 6.75 14.86 14.39
C LEU A 75 7.85 14.98 15.46
N PRO A 76 7.51 15.52 16.65
CA PRO A 76 8.48 15.65 17.74
C PRO A 76 8.66 14.31 18.48
N TRP A 77 9.35 13.37 17.85
CA TRP A 77 9.51 12.00 18.37
C TRP A 77 10.08 11.94 19.80
N ASP A 78 10.97 12.88 20.13
CA ASP A 78 11.57 12.92 21.48
C ASP A 78 10.52 13.18 22.56
N SER A 79 9.40 13.80 22.20
CA SER A 79 8.29 14.09 23.11
C SER A 79 7.32 12.92 23.24
N PHE A 80 7.50 11.86 22.46
CA PHE A 80 6.56 10.75 22.35
C PHE A 80 7.07 9.47 23.04
N ALA A 81 7.90 9.61 24.05
CA ALA A 81 8.38 8.44 24.80
C ALA A 81 7.23 7.71 25.46
N ASN A 82 7.22 6.38 25.36
CA ASN A 82 6.23 5.50 25.99
C ASN A 82 4.77 5.74 25.57
N ILE A 83 4.56 6.14 24.31
CA ILE A 83 3.21 6.25 23.76
C ILE A 83 2.88 5.05 22.87
N GLU A 84 1.58 4.79 22.73
CA GLU A 84 1.07 3.82 21.79
C GLU A 84 0.68 4.52 20.49
N VAL A 85 1.05 3.92 19.34
CA VAL A 85 0.69 4.45 18.03
C VAL A 85 -0.42 3.60 17.44
N VAL A 86 -1.52 4.25 17.03
CA VAL A 86 -2.64 3.58 16.36
C VAL A 86 -2.76 4.11 14.94
N ASP A 87 -2.71 3.20 13.96
CA ASP A 87 -2.91 3.53 12.55
C ASP A 87 -4.38 3.26 12.19
N TRP A 88 -5.22 4.24 12.44
CA TRP A 88 -6.66 4.13 12.25
C TRP A 88 -7.00 4.09 10.76
N GLY A 89 -7.75 3.06 10.33
CA GLY A 89 -8.10 2.93 8.91
C GLY A 89 -6.90 2.60 8.03
N CYS A 90 -5.99 1.76 8.51
CA CYS A 90 -4.68 1.51 7.87
C CYS A 90 -4.76 0.88 6.48
N GLY A 91 -5.89 0.30 6.08
CA GLY A 91 -5.98 -0.40 4.80
C GLY A 91 -4.95 -1.52 4.69
N GLN A 92 -4.01 -1.40 3.74
CA GLN A 92 -2.92 -2.37 3.57
C GLN A 92 -1.70 -2.08 4.45
N GLY A 93 -1.81 -1.15 5.39
CA GLY A 93 -0.76 -0.86 6.36
C GLY A 93 0.40 -0.04 5.81
N ILE A 94 0.19 0.78 4.80
CA ILE A 94 1.26 1.59 4.20
C ILE A 94 1.91 2.50 5.23
N GLY A 95 1.12 3.09 6.14
CA GLY A 95 1.62 3.98 7.19
C GLY A 95 2.19 3.27 8.40
N THR A 96 1.99 1.98 8.48
CA THR A 96 2.45 1.18 9.61
C THR A 96 3.91 0.81 9.47
#